data_6fe4b5849adf1c6d94c3de94f45f3d5a
#
_entry.id   6fe4b5849adf1c6d94c3de94f45f3d5a
#
_cell.length_a   1.000
_cell.length_b   1.000
_cell.length_c   1.000
_cell.angle_alpha   90.00
_cell.angle_beta   90.00
_cell.angle_gamma   90.00
#
_symmetry.space_group_name_H-M   'P 1'
#
loop_
_entity.id
_entity.type
_entity.pdbx_description
1 polymer ?
#
loop_
_entity_poly.entity_id
_entity_poly.type
_entity_poly.pdbx_seq_one_letter_code
_entity_poly.pdbx_strand_id
1 'polypeptide(L)'
;MMPNRTAKLYDKDARKHSTVNGVCYGLDQPGTIVRNEGILIRKDWLDKLGLKVPKTTDEFFEVMKAFTFKDPDGNGKNDTYGLGAYIELKPMCEGLGARFDPWFGAFGVAGTWSMSKDGAGLNINKPEYYDALEFLKKIIDAKVIDPNWTAYKKD
;
A
#
# COMPACT_ATOMS: atom_id res chain seq x y z
N MET A 1 38.05 13.76 -8.27
CA MET A 1 37.10 12.64 -8.07
C MET A 1 37.42 12.01 -6.71
N MET A 2 36.42 11.73 -5.89
CA MET A 2 36.63 11.16 -4.55
C MET A 2 36.32 9.63 -4.59
N PRO A 3 37.28 8.79 -5.02
CA PRO A 3 37.00 7.38 -5.32
C PRO A 3 36.55 6.57 -4.09
N ASN A 4 37.03 6.92 -2.90
CA ASN A 4 36.76 6.16 -1.68
C ASN A 4 35.36 6.44 -1.07
N ARG A 5 34.76 7.60 -1.31
CA ARG A 5 33.38 7.89 -0.89
C ARG A 5 32.37 7.27 -1.82
N THR A 6 32.62 7.30 -3.12
CA THR A 6 31.74 6.73 -4.13
C THR A 6 31.66 5.21 -4.01
N ALA A 7 32.77 4.52 -3.73
CA ALA A 7 32.76 3.06 -3.61
C ALA A 7 32.03 2.55 -2.36
N LYS A 8 31.92 3.37 -1.29
CA LYS A 8 31.22 2.98 -0.05
C LYS A 8 29.72 3.33 -0.06
N LEU A 9 29.30 4.30 -0.87
CA LEU A 9 27.94 4.82 -0.88
C LEU A 9 27.09 4.27 -2.02
N TYR A 10 27.70 3.70 -3.06
CA TYR A 10 26.99 3.25 -4.24
C TYR A 10 27.31 1.78 -4.52
N ASP A 11 26.28 0.98 -4.50
CA ASP A 11 26.25 -0.34 -5.10
C ASP A 11 26.61 -0.26 -6.60
N LYS A 12 27.15 -1.36 -7.15
CA LYS A 12 27.44 -1.47 -8.59
C LYS A 12 26.24 -1.19 -9.48
N ASP A 13 25.04 -1.48 -8.98
CA ASP A 13 23.80 -1.27 -9.70
C ASP A 13 23.29 0.18 -9.64
N ALA A 14 23.64 0.95 -8.63
CA ALA A 14 23.26 2.36 -8.50
C ALA A 14 23.80 3.23 -9.65
N ARG A 15 24.90 2.85 -10.25
CA ARG A 15 25.51 3.58 -11.39
C ARG A 15 24.89 3.27 -12.74
N LYS A 16 24.06 2.25 -12.86
CA LYS A 16 23.45 1.88 -14.14
C LYS A 16 22.58 2.98 -14.71
N HIS A 17 21.88 3.71 -13.85
CA HIS A 17 20.92 4.74 -14.29
C HIS A 17 21.61 6.04 -14.73
N SER A 18 22.78 6.34 -14.22
CA SER A 18 23.58 7.52 -14.59
C SER A 18 24.65 7.25 -15.63
N THR A 19 24.77 6.00 -16.11
CA THR A 19 25.79 5.60 -17.09
C THR A 19 25.16 5.34 -18.45
N VAL A 20 25.59 6.10 -19.46
CA VAL A 20 25.19 5.94 -20.86
C VAL A 20 26.45 5.64 -21.68
N ASN A 21 26.45 4.56 -22.45
CA ASN A 21 27.58 4.13 -23.28
C ASN A 21 28.93 4.05 -22.50
N GLY A 22 28.87 3.59 -21.25
CA GLY A 22 30.06 3.44 -20.40
C GLY A 22 30.55 4.73 -19.75
N VAL A 23 29.91 5.87 -20.01
CA VAL A 23 30.27 7.17 -19.41
C VAL A 23 29.27 7.52 -18.32
N CYS A 24 29.75 7.79 -17.11
CA CYS A 24 28.93 8.21 -15.98
C CYS A 24 28.74 9.73 -16.03
N TYR A 25 27.50 10.17 -16.24
CA TYR A 25 27.13 11.58 -16.38
C TYR A 25 26.63 12.21 -15.06
N GLY A 26 26.39 11.43 -14.03
CA GLY A 26 25.90 11.95 -12.77
C GLY A 26 26.19 11.03 -11.60
N LEU A 27 26.02 11.54 -10.40
CA LEU A 27 26.00 10.75 -9.17
C LEU A 27 24.53 10.51 -8.80
N ASP A 28 24.11 9.26 -8.84
CA ASP A 28 22.79 8.90 -8.37
C ASP A 28 22.69 9.19 -6.87
N GLN A 29 21.58 9.75 -6.47
CA GLN A 29 21.24 9.77 -5.06
C GLN A 29 21.03 8.31 -4.63
N PRO A 30 21.71 7.81 -3.57
CA PRO A 30 21.46 6.46 -3.11
C PRO A 30 19.98 6.31 -2.86
N GLY A 31 19.36 5.43 -3.65
CA GLY A 31 17.94 5.17 -3.57
C GLY A 31 17.61 4.75 -2.15
N THR A 32 16.70 5.48 -1.54
CA THR A 32 16.16 5.08 -0.27
C THR A 32 15.43 3.77 -0.49
N ILE A 33 15.86 2.77 0.24
CA ILE A 33 15.16 1.56 0.67
C ILE A 33 13.78 1.39 0.01
N VAL A 34 13.61 0.26 -0.61
CA VAL A 34 12.31 -0.26 -1.06
C VAL A 34 11.26 0.09 0.00
N ARG A 35 10.29 0.91 -0.35
CA ARG A 35 9.14 1.17 0.52
C ARG A 35 8.39 -0.16 0.66
N ASN A 36 8.44 -0.73 1.84
CA ASN A 36 7.60 -1.86 2.19
C ASN A 36 6.31 -1.30 2.80
N GLU A 37 5.25 -1.35 2.05
CA GLU A 37 3.92 -1.02 2.54
C GLU A 37 3.23 -2.31 2.99
N GLY A 38 2.44 -2.22 4.05
CA GLY A 38 1.76 -3.37 4.61
C GLY A 38 0.54 -2.95 5.42
N ILE A 39 -0.21 -3.93 5.86
CA ILE A 39 -1.40 -3.75 6.68
C ILE A 39 -1.08 -4.19 8.10
N LEU A 40 -1.35 -3.32 9.07
CA LEU A 40 -1.30 -3.64 10.48
C LEU A 40 -2.68 -4.12 10.93
N ILE A 41 -2.72 -5.22 11.66
CA ILE A 41 -3.97 -5.77 12.18
C ILE A 41 -3.94 -5.88 13.70
N ARG A 42 -5.02 -5.55 14.36
CA ARG A 42 -5.21 -5.70 15.81
C ARG A 42 -5.35 -7.17 16.17
N LYS A 43 -4.22 -7.76 16.61
CA LYS A 43 -4.20 -9.19 16.98
C LYS A 43 -5.07 -9.47 18.21
N ASP A 44 -5.11 -8.57 19.17
CA ASP A 44 -5.95 -8.65 20.35
C ASP A 44 -7.45 -8.76 20.01
N TRP A 45 -7.91 -8.03 18.99
CA TRP A 45 -9.29 -8.14 18.50
C TRP A 45 -9.55 -9.46 17.77
N LEU A 46 -8.58 -9.95 17.00
CA LEU A 46 -8.69 -11.27 16.39
C LEU A 46 -8.85 -12.35 17.45
N ASP A 47 -7.97 -12.33 18.47
CA ASP A 47 -7.98 -13.32 19.55
C ASP A 47 -9.31 -13.28 20.34
N LYS A 48 -9.80 -12.08 20.66
CA LYS A 48 -11.07 -11.88 21.39
C LYS A 48 -12.28 -12.42 20.61
N LEU A 49 -12.29 -12.22 19.30
CA LEU A 49 -13.36 -12.69 18.44
C LEU A 49 -13.17 -14.14 17.93
N GLY A 50 -12.09 -14.81 18.34
CA GLY A 50 -11.76 -16.17 17.89
C GLY A 50 -11.44 -16.27 16.41
N LEU A 51 -10.93 -15.19 15.80
CA LEU A 51 -10.61 -15.11 14.39
C LEU A 51 -9.12 -15.42 14.13
N LYS A 52 -8.84 -15.98 12.97
CA LYS A 52 -7.47 -16.20 12.50
C LYS A 52 -6.98 -14.98 11.71
N VAL A 53 -5.65 -14.83 11.61
CA VAL A 53 -5.03 -13.86 10.71
C VAL A 53 -5.45 -14.17 9.27
N PRO A 54 -6.07 -13.23 8.55
CA PRO A 54 -6.55 -13.46 7.19
C PRO A 54 -5.40 -13.65 6.20
N LYS A 55 -5.59 -14.52 5.21
CA LYS A 55 -4.62 -14.83 4.16
C LYS A 55 -5.10 -14.43 2.77
N THR A 56 -6.38 -14.15 2.63
CA THR A 56 -7.00 -13.75 1.37
C THR A 56 -7.76 -12.43 1.55
N THR A 57 -8.07 -11.76 0.46
CA THR A 57 -8.87 -10.53 0.47
C THR A 57 -10.27 -10.76 1.02
N ASP A 58 -10.89 -11.89 0.73
CA ASP A 58 -12.21 -12.25 1.26
C ASP A 58 -12.16 -12.53 2.77
N GLU A 59 -11.18 -13.28 3.25
CA GLU A 59 -10.98 -13.49 4.69
C GLU A 59 -10.75 -12.16 5.40
N PHE A 60 -9.98 -11.26 4.76
CA PHE A 60 -9.73 -9.93 5.32
C PHE A 60 -11.02 -9.10 5.40
N PHE A 61 -11.86 -9.19 4.37
CA PHE A 61 -13.17 -8.53 4.37
C PHE A 61 -14.07 -9.02 5.49
N GLU A 62 -14.11 -10.33 5.77
CA GLU A 62 -14.89 -10.88 6.87
C GLU A 62 -14.31 -10.45 8.24
N VAL A 63 -12.99 -10.33 8.39
CA VAL A 63 -12.37 -9.77 9.59
C VAL A 63 -12.76 -8.31 9.77
N MET A 64 -12.73 -7.48 8.72
CA MET A 64 -13.17 -6.08 8.79
C MET A 64 -14.63 -5.96 9.24
N LYS A 65 -15.52 -6.80 8.73
CA LYS A 65 -16.91 -6.85 9.17
C LYS A 65 -17.03 -7.23 10.64
N ALA A 66 -16.27 -8.23 11.07
CA ALA A 66 -16.29 -8.64 12.47
C ALA A 66 -15.77 -7.53 13.39
N PHE A 67 -14.73 -6.82 13.00
CA PHE A 67 -14.20 -5.68 13.77
C PHE A 67 -15.17 -4.50 13.83
N THR A 68 -16.01 -4.33 12.80
CA THR A 68 -17.01 -3.25 12.79
C THR A 68 -18.26 -3.59 13.57
N PHE A 69 -18.74 -4.84 13.49
CA PHE A 69 -20.10 -5.16 13.94
C PHE A 69 -20.15 -6.07 15.19
N LYS A 70 -19.01 -6.54 15.70
CA LYS A 70 -18.98 -7.46 16.85
C LYS A 70 -18.35 -6.90 18.11
N ASP A 71 -18.27 -5.57 18.23
CA ASP A 71 -17.77 -4.90 19.44
C ASP A 71 -16.44 -5.52 19.97
N PRO A 72 -15.35 -5.48 19.21
CA PRO A 72 -14.11 -6.14 19.58
C PRO A 72 -13.42 -5.52 20.78
N ASP A 73 -13.68 -4.25 21.11
CA ASP A 73 -13.17 -3.59 22.31
C ASP A 73 -14.01 -3.87 23.56
N GLY A 74 -15.30 -4.27 23.38
CA GLY A 74 -16.20 -4.68 24.45
C GLY A 74 -16.77 -3.53 25.24
N ASN A 75 -16.88 -2.35 24.63
CA ASN A 75 -17.42 -1.17 25.28
C ASN A 75 -18.96 -1.02 25.16
N GLY A 76 -19.62 -1.95 24.46
CA GLY A 76 -21.06 -1.97 24.22
C GLY A 76 -21.55 -0.94 23.21
N LYS A 77 -20.65 -0.35 22.42
CA LYS A 77 -20.99 0.66 21.40
C LYS A 77 -20.57 0.20 20.00
N ASN A 78 -21.24 0.73 18.99
CA ASN A 78 -20.87 0.52 17.59
C ASN A 78 -19.96 1.68 17.13
N ASP A 79 -18.76 1.78 17.67
CA ASP A 79 -17.81 2.85 17.40
C ASP A 79 -16.43 2.34 16.90
N THR A 80 -16.36 1.05 16.59
CA THR A 80 -15.18 0.42 15.99
C THR A 80 -15.35 0.22 14.49
N TYR A 81 -14.25 0.30 13.75
CA TYR A 81 -14.22 0.09 12.31
C TYR A 81 -13.14 -0.91 11.92
N GLY A 82 -13.45 -1.73 10.92
CA GLY A 82 -12.56 -2.77 10.42
C GLY A 82 -11.36 -2.24 9.66
N LEU A 83 -11.46 -1.05 9.08
CA LEU A 83 -10.39 -0.40 8.34
C LEU A 83 -10.31 1.08 8.68
N GLY A 84 -9.16 1.50 9.19
CA GLY A 84 -8.75 2.90 9.27
C GLY A 84 -7.94 3.28 8.03
N ALA A 85 -8.31 4.37 7.39
CA ALA A 85 -7.59 4.91 6.25
C ALA A 85 -7.65 6.44 6.26
N TYR A 86 -6.86 7.07 5.41
CA TYR A 86 -6.95 8.50 5.14
C TYR A 86 -6.54 8.78 3.69
N ILE A 87 -7.06 9.87 3.14
CA ILE A 87 -6.63 10.37 1.82
C ILE A 87 -5.74 11.58 2.03
N GLU A 88 -4.56 11.54 1.45
CA GLU A 88 -3.72 12.72 1.32
C GLU A 88 -3.69 13.15 -0.14
N LEU A 89 -4.44 14.19 -0.46
CA LEU A 89 -4.41 14.80 -1.80
C LEU A 89 -3.21 15.74 -1.90
N LYS A 90 -2.04 15.20 -2.19
CA LYS A 90 -0.89 16.01 -2.62
C LYS A 90 -0.82 16.10 -4.14
N PRO A 91 -0.37 17.24 -4.69
CA PRO A 91 -0.30 17.44 -6.14
C PRO A 91 0.61 16.47 -6.90
N MET A 92 1.43 15.70 -6.20
CA MET A 92 2.45 14.82 -6.74
C MET A 92 2.11 13.33 -6.54
N CYS A 93 0.94 12.90 -7.00
CA CYS A 93 0.68 11.48 -7.33
C CYS A 93 0.64 10.47 -6.18
N GLU A 94 0.46 10.89 -4.94
CA GLU A 94 0.25 9.95 -3.84
C GLU A 94 -1.24 9.63 -3.60
N GLY A 95 -2.12 9.86 -4.56
CA GLY A 95 -3.56 9.69 -4.46
C GLY A 95 -4.02 8.41 -3.74
N LEU A 96 -5.13 7.88 -4.12
CA LEU A 96 -5.65 6.61 -3.56
C LEU A 96 -4.59 5.50 -3.56
N GLY A 97 -3.70 5.47 -4.56
CA GLY A 97 -2.69 4.45 -4.73
C GLY A 97 -1.82 4.27 -3.49
N ALA A 98 -1.17 5.32 -3.01
CA ALA A 98 -0.17 5.18 -1.93
C ALA A 98 -0.72 4.58 -0.63
N ARG A 99 -2.00 4.81 -0.30
CA ARG A 99 -2.62 4.33 0.95
C ARG A 99 -3.36 3.02 0.80
N PHE A 100 -3.81 2.77 -0.40
CA PHE A 100 -4.51 1.53 -0.75
C PHE A 100 -3.61 0.57 -1.54
N ASP A 101 -2.34 0.91 -1.75
CA ASP A 101 -1.37 0.06 -2.45
C ASP A 101 -1.30 -1.38 -1.94
N PRO A 102 -1.39 -1.69 -0.64
CA PRO A 102 -1.47 -3.08 -0.19
C PRO A 102 -2.64 -3.84 -0.79
N TRP A 103 -3.79 -3.17 -0.97
CA TRP A 103 -4.97 -3.77 -1.60
C TRP A 103 -4.77 -3.95 -3.10
N PHE A 104 -4.29 -2.91 -3.79
CA PHE A 104 -3.91 -3.03 -5.21
C PHE A 104 -2.82 -4.09 -5.42
N GLY A 105 -1.88 -4.20 -4.47
CA GLY A 105 -0.85 -5.24 -4.47
C GLY A 105 -1.40 -6.65 -4.36
N ALA A 106 -2.48 -6.86 -3.61
CA ALA A 106 -3.16 -8.15 -3.52
C ALA A 106 -3.74 -8.62 -4.86
N PHE A 107 -4.04 -7.67 -5.77
CA PHE A 107 -4.45 -7.94 -7.15
C PHE A 107 -3.29 -7.84 -8.15
N GLY A 108 -2.04 -7.67 -7.70
CA GLY A 108 -0.86 -7.62 -8.57
C GLY A 108 -0.63 -6.28 -9.29
N VAL A 109 -1.28 -5.21 -8.85
CA VAL A 109 -1.25 -3.89 -9.52
C VAL A 109 -0.85 -2.74 -8.59
N ALA A 110 0.01 -3.01 -7.62
CA ALA A 110 0.54 -1.97 -6.73
C ALA A 110 1.29 -0.87 -7.50
N GLY A 111 1.15 0.36 -7.03
CA GLY A 111 1.79 1.52 -7.62
C GLY A 111 1.21 1.93 -8.99
N THR A 112 1.86 2.91 -9.62
CA THR A 112 1.41 3.46 -10.90
C THR A 112 1.86 2.62 -12.08
N TRP A 113 3.07 2.04 -12.00
CA TRP A 113 3.73 1.34 -13.08
C TRP A 113 4.12 -0.07 -12.68
N SER A 114 4.08 -0.98 -13.62
CA SER A 114 4.70 -2.30 -13.51
C SER A 114 5.61 -2.56 -14.69
N MET A 115 6.65 -3.34 -14.43
CA MET A 115 7.58 -3.81 -15.45
C MET A 115 7.16 -5.20 -15.90
N SER A 116 7.12 -5.42 -17.22
CA SER A 116 6.93 -6.73 -17.84
C SER A 116 8.06 -7.01 -18.82
N LYS A 117 8.02 -8.17 -19.48
CA LYS A 117 8.96 -8.51 -20.56
C LYS A 117 8.85 -7.53 -21.75
N ASP A 118 7.67 -6.94 -21.92
CA ASP A 118 7.35 -6.03 -23.03
C ASP A 118 7.61 -4.56 -22.64
N GLY A 119 8.16 -4.31 -21.46
CA GLY A 119 8.49 -2.98 -20.96
C GLY A 119 7.64 -2.49 -19.80
N ALA A 120 7.66 -1.18 -19.55
CA ALA A 120 6.87 -0.54 -18.51
C ALA A 120 5.45 -0.29 -18.97
N GLY A 121 4.47 -0.58 -18.12
CA GLY A 121 3.06 -0.32 -18.38
C GLY A 121 2.36 0.34 -17.19
N LEU A 122 1.35 1.18 -17.48
CA LEU A 122 0.49 1.76 -16.46
C LEU A 122 -0.44 0.69 -15.88
N ASN A 123 -0.47 0.57 -14.56
CA ASN A 123 -1.32 -0.40 -13.88
C ASN A 123 -2.82 -0.10 -14.07
N ILE A 124 -3.19 1.17 -14.19
CA ILE A 124 -4.59 1.57 -14.43
C ILE A 124 -5.18 0.97 -15.72
N ASN A 125 -4.35 0.56 -16.67
CA ASN A 125 -4.80 -0.05 -17.91
C ASN A 125 -5.02 -1.56 -17.82
N LYS A 126 -4.76 -2.15 -16.66
CA LYS A 126 -4.89 -3.59 -16.45
C LYS A 126 -6.28 -3.96 -15.92
N PRO A 127 -6.86 -5.09 -16.34
CA PRO A 127 -8.14 -5.58 -15.81
C PRO A 127 -8.12 -5.73 -14.28
N GLU A 128 -7.02 -6.22 -13.73
CA GLU A 128 -6.85 -6.44 -12.29
C GLU A 128 -6.92 -5.14 -11.47
N TYR A 129 -6.68 -4.00 -12.10
CA TYR A 129 -6.87 -2.69 -11.46
C TYR A 129 -8.35 -2.41 -11.20
N TYR A 130 -9.22 -2.84 -12.12
CA TYR A 130 -10.65 -2.76 -11.95
C TYR A 130 -11.14 -3.67 -10.83
N ASP A 131 -10.64 -4.90 -10.76
CA ASP A 131 -10.97 -5.85 -9.69
C ASP A 131 -10.60 -5.29 -8.30
N ALA A 132 -9.44 -4.62 -8.20
CA ALA A 132 -9.01 -3.95 -6.98
C ALA A 132 -9.96 -2.80 -6.60
N LEU A 133 -10.43 -2.01 -7.57
CA LEU A 133 -11.41 -0.94 -7.33
C LEU A 133 -12.77 -1.50 -6.90
N GLU A 134 -13.23 -2.60 -7.48
CA GLU A 134 -14.46 -3.27 -7.05
C GLU A 134 -14.36 -3.78 -5.61
N PHE A 135 -13.20 -4.32 -5.25
CA PHE A 135 -12.95 -4.72 -3.86
C PHE A 135 -12.99 -3.53 -2.89
N LEU A 136 -12.35 -2.40 -3.25
CA LEU A 136 -12.43 -1.18 -2.44
C LEU A 136 -13.87 -0.65 -2.33
N LYS A 137 -14.62 -0.67 -3.43
CA LYS A 137 -16.04 -0.33 -3.41
C LYS A 137 -16.83 -1.23 -2.47
N LYS A 138 -16.59 -2.56 -2.50
CA LYS A 138 -17.19 -3.53 -1.57
C LYS A 138 -16.93 -3.16 -0.10
N ILE A 139 -15.71 -2.73 0.24
CA ILE A 139 -15.34 -2.28 1.58
C ILE A 139 -16.14 -1.04 1.98
N ILE A 140 -16.24 -0.05 1.09
CA ILE A 140 -16.94 1.21 1.34
C ILE A 140 -18.45 0.96 1.51
N ASP A 141 -19.05 0.20 0.59
CA ASP A 141 -20.48 -0.11 0.61
C ASP A 141 -20.88 -0.90 1.86
N ALA A 142 -20.00 -1.77 2.35
CA ALA A 142 -20.20 -2.52 3.58
C ALA A 142 -20.05 -1.68 4.86
N LYS A 143 -19.65 -0.41 4.75
CA LYS A 143 -19.43 0.53 5.88
C LYS A 143 -18.45 0.00 6.93
N VAL A 144 -17.47 -0.77 6.50
CA VAL A 144 -16.42 -1.31 7.39
C VAL A 144 -15.20 -0.40 7.51
N ILE A 145 -15.15 0.65 6.72
CA ILE A 145 -14.16 1.75 6.82
C ILE A 145 -14.75 2.89 7.67
N ASP A 146 -13.90 3.53 8.47
CA ASP A 146 -14.30 4.73 9.22
C ASP A 146 -14.89 5.78 8.27
N PRO A 147 -16.11 6.28 8.50
CA PRO A 147 -16.77 7.23 7.60
C PRO A 147 -16.03 8.57 7.45
N ASN A 148 -15.16 8.91 8.41
CA ASN A 148 -14.37 10.14 8.37
C ASN A 148 -13.03 9.99 7.62
N TRP A 149 -12.76 8.83 7.01
CA TRP A 149 -11.48 8.53 6.36
C TRP A 149 -11.03 9.56 5.32
N THR A 150 -11.98 10.25 4.67
CA THR A 150 -11.69 11.32 3.70
C THR A 150 -11.34 12.67 4.34
N ALA A 151 -11.69 12.84 5.60
CA ALA A 151 -11.45 14.08 6.36
C ALA A 151 -10.14 14.04 7.15
N TYR A 152 -9.59 12.86 7.39
CA TYR A 152 -8.33 12.70 8.11
C TYR A 152 -7.15 13.24 7.28
N LYS A 153 -6.27 13.97 7.97
CA LYS A 153 -5.02 14.49 7.41
C LYS A 153 -3.85 13.81 8.10
N LYS A 154 -2.75 13.74 7.40
CA LYS A 154 -1.47 13.38 8.00
C LYS A 154 -0.96 14.60 8.78
N ASP A 155 -0.81 14.48 10.08
CA ASP A 155 -0.12 15.45 10.93
C ASP A 155 1.41 15.31 10.79
#